data_668b20b72d87dbd20215322d4b1d90f6
#
_entry.id   668b20b72d87dbd20215322d4b1d90f6
#
_cell.length_a   1.000
_cell.length_b   1.000
_cell.length_c   1.000
_cell.angle_alpha   90.00
_cell.angle_beta   90.00
_cell.angle_gamma   90.00
#
_symmetry.space_group_name_H-M   'P 1'
#
loop_
_entity.id
_entity.type
_entity.pdbx_description
1 polymer ?
#
loop_
_entity_poly.entity_id
_entity_poly.type
_entity_poly.pdbx_seq_one_letter_code
_entity_poly.pdbx_strand_id
1 'polypeptide(L)'
;MNTLLWAPRAWVRGRWAEAVLLESDRNGRWARVQTGVAPPVEATVLAGAAMPGLVNAHSHAFQRAFAGLAERRDSALDDFWSWRDRMYGVALRIEPETLRDVA
;
A
#
# COMPACT_ATOMS: atom_id res chain seq x y z
N MET A 1 -3.05 12.07 21.79
CA MET A 1 -3.92 13.07 21.13
C MET A 1 -4.48 12.44 19.87
N ASN A 2 -5.70 12.81 19.50
CA ASN A 2 -6.28 12.43 18.22
C ASN A 2 -5.68 13.30 17.11
N THR A 3 -5.58 12.78 15.90
CA THR A 3 -5.16 13.55 14.74
C THR A 3 -6.39 14.09 14.03
N LEU A 4 -6.41 15.40 13.80
CA LEU A 4 -7.48 16.10 13.08
C LEU A 4 -6.96 16.52 11.70
N LEU A 5 -7.60 16.02 10.65
CA LEU A 5 -7.34 16.39 9.25
C LEU A 5 -8.61 17.01 8.68
N TRP A 6 -8.47 18.10 7.95
CA TRP A 6 -9.57 18.65 7.17
C TRP A 6 -9.20 18.66 5.69
N ALA A 7 -10.12 18.14 4.86
CA ALA A 7 -9.95 18.11 3.43
C ALA A 7 -11.05 18.91 2.72
N PRO A 8 -10.73 19.70 1.68
CA PRO A 8 -11.75 20.38 0.88
C PRO A 8 -12.73 19.40 0.25
N ARG A 9 -12.25 18.17 0.00
CA ARG A 9 -13.03 17.09 -0.58
C ARG A 9 -12.51 15.74 -0.11
N ALA A 10 -13.39 14.77 0.18
CA ALA A 10 -12.96 13.42 0.54
C ALA A 10 -13.92 12.36 0.02
N TRP A 11 -13.37 11.16 -0.23
CA TRP A 11 -14.18 9.98 -0.55
C TRP A 11 -14.69 9.33 0.73
N VAL A 12 -15.99 9.50 1.00
CA VAL A 12 -16.62 9.01 2.23
C VAL A 12 -17.82 8.13 1.90
N ARG A 13 -17.82 6.91 2.43
CA ARG A 13 -18.93 5.95 2.27
C ARG A 13 -19.37 5.75 0.81
N GLY A 14 -18.41 5.60 -0.10
CA GLY A 14 -18.68 5.31 -1.50
C GLY A 14 -19.04 6.51 -2.38
N ARG A 15 -18.87 7.74 -1.89
CA ARG A 15 -19.13 8.98 -2.65
C ARG A 15 -18.18 10.10 -2.26
N TRP A 16 -18.06 11.09 -3.13
CA TRP A 16 -17.38 12.33 -2.82
C TRP A 16 -18.22 13.21 -1.90
N ALA A 17 -17.57 13.77 -0.91
CA ALA A 17 -18.13 14.77 0.00
C ALA A 17 -17.23 15.99 0.06
N GLU A 18 -17.82 17.17 0.29
CA GLU A 18 -17.10 18.44 0.39
C GLU A 18 -16.89 18.83 1.86
N ALA A 19 -15.83 19.59 2.13
CA ALA A 19 -15.51 20.16 3.44
C ALA A 19 -15.56 19.12 4.56
N VAL A 20 -14.62 18.16 4.53
CA VAL A 20 -14.66 16.96 5.37
C VAL A 20 -13.63 17.03 6.47
N LEU A 21 -14.09 16.89 7.71
CA LEU A 21 -13.26 16.69 8.89
C LEU A 21 -13.10 15.19 9.16
N LEU A 22 -11.86 14.77 9.27
CA LEU A 22 -11.43 13.40 9.58
C LEU A 22 -10.68 13.42 10.90
N GLU A 23 -11.16 12.68 11.88
CA GLU A 23 -10.50 12.52 13.16
C GLU A 23 -10.10 11.06 13.39
N SER A 24 -8.82 10.80 13.61
CA SER A 24 -8.33 9.49 13.99
C SER A 24 -7.90 9.43 15.44
N ASP A 25 -8.13 8.30 16.08
CA ASP A 25 -7.64 8.01 17.42
C ASP A 25 -6.15 7.60 17.39
N ARG A 26 -5.59 7.32 18.57
CA ARG A 26 -4.19 6.89 18.74
C ARG A 26 -3.86 5.55 18.11
N ASN A 27 -4.87 4.75 17.80
CA ASN A 27 -4.73 3.44 17.17
C ASN A 27 -4.89 3.51 15.64
N GLY A 28 -5.00 4.72 15.08
CA GLY A 28 -5.20 4.93 13.64
C GLY A 28 -6.61 4.61 13.15
N ARG A 29 -7.59 4.51 14.06
CA ARG A 29 -8.99 4.29 13.70
C ARG A 29 -9.73 5.61 13.60
N TRP A 30 -10.71 5.68 12.71
CA TRP A 30 -11.58 6.83 12.59
C TRP A 30 -12.47 6.97 13.82
N ALA A 31 -12.25 8.02 14.58
CA ALA A 31 -13.09 8.40 15.72
C ALA A 31 -14.30 9.24 15.25
N ARG A 32 -14.11 10.07 14.21
CA ARG A 32 -15.16 10.94 13.68
C ARG A 32 -14.88 11.25 12.20
N VAL A 33 -15.95 11.29 11.41
CA VAL A 33 -15.96 11.78 10.03
C VAL A 33 -17.17 12.69 9.87
N GLN A 34 -16.94 13.97 9.57
CA GLN A 34 -18.00 14.97 9.38
C GLN A 34 -17.84 15.65 8.02
N THR A 35 -18.94 15.89 7.34
CA THR A 35 -18.97 16.55 6.04
C THR A 35 -19.66 17.91 6.13
N GLY A 36 -19.32 18.85 5.25
CA GLY A 36 -19.93 20.17 5.20
C GLY A 36 -19.54 21.07 6.38
N VAL A 37 -18.36 20.87 6.96
CA VAL A 37 -17.89 21.65 8.12
C VAL A 37 -16.67 22.50 7.75
N ALA A 38 -16.59 23.70 8.32
CA ALA A 38 -15.40 24.54 8.21
C ALA A 38 -14.19 23.87 8.90
N PRO A 39 -12.96 24.16 8.47
CA PRO A 39 -11.77 23.63 9.11
C PRO A 39 -11.63 24.16 10.54
N PRO A 40 -11.57 23.29 11.55
CA PRO A 40 -11.20 23.71 12.91
C PRO A 40 -9.78 24.27 12.94
N VAL A 41 -9.53 25.22 13.86
CA VAL A 41 -8.21 25.88 13.97
C VAL A 41 -7.08 24.86 14.22
N GLU A 42 -7.38 23.80 14.98
CA GLU A 42 -6.45 22.74 15.34
C GLU A 42 -6.29 21.66 14.29
N ALA A 43 -7.08 21.67 13.21
CA ALA A 43 -7.00 20.68 12.16
C ALA A 43 -5.88 21.00 11.16
N THR A 44 -5.16 19.96 10.73
CA THR A 44 -4.29 20.07 9.57
C THR A 44 -5.12 20.12 8.31
N VAL A 45 -5.04 21.25 7.59
CA VAL A 45 -5.74 21.43 6.32
C VAL A 45 -4.95 20.78 5.21
N LEU A 46 -5.58 19.83 4.53
CA LEU A 46 -4.98 19.14 3.37
C LEU A 46 -5.10 20.00 2.12
N ALA A 47 -4.04 20.03 1.32
CA ALA A 47 -4.00 20.81 0.08
C ALA A 47 -4.86 20.22 -1.04
N GLY A 48 -5.30 18.98 -0.91
CA GLY A 48 -6.04 18.26 -1.96
C GLY A 48 -7.12 17.33 -1.39
N ALA A 49 -7.73 16.58 -2.29
CA ALA A 49 -8.75 15.61 -1.92
C ALA A 49 -8.15 14.44 -1.12
N ALA A 50 -8.87 14.01 -0.09
CA ALA A 50 -8.53 12.82 0.69
C ALA A 50 -9.30 11.60 0.17
N MET A 51 -8.61 10.46 0.05
CA MET A 51 -9.22 9.19 -0.28
C MET A 51 -8.54 8.07 0.50
N PRO A 52 -9.23 6.95 0.74
CA PRO A 52 -8.60 5.79 1.36
C PRO A 52 -7.38 5.34 0.57
N GLY A 53 -6.31 4.99 1.27
CA GLY A 53 -5.15 4.37 0.65
C GLY A 53 -5.51 3.04 0.01
N LEU A 54 -4.82 2.69 -1.06
CA LEU A 54 -4.96 1.40 -1.69
C LEU A 54 -4.30 0.33 -0.81
N VAL A 55 -5.03 -0.76 -0.56
CA VAL A 55 -4.46 -1.95 0.07
C VAL A 55 -3.88 -2.81 -1.04
N ASN A 56 -2.56 -3.00 -1.02
CA ASN A 56 -1.89 -3.88 -1.94
C ASN A 56 -1.42 -5.13 -1.19
N ALA A 57 -2.11 -6.25 -1.41
CA ALA A 57 -1.73 -7.55 -0.87
C ALA A 57 -0.90 -8.39 -1.87
N HIS A 58 -0.61 -7.84 -3.04
CA HIS A 58 0.19 -8.49 -4.08
C HIS A 58 1.60 -7.88 -4.09
N SER A 59 2.60 -8.73 -3.91
CA SER A 59 4.00 -8.30 -3.93
C SER A 59 4.86 -9.34 -4.63
N HIS A 60 5.81 -8.88 -5.41
CA HIS A 60 6.86 -9.65 -6.04
C HIS A 60 8.25 -9.30 -5.48
N ALA A 61 8.33 -8.77 -4.28
CA ALA A 61 9.58 -8.33 -3.67
C ALA A 61 10.66 -9.42 -3.66
N PHE A 62 10.27 -10.68 -3.42
CA PHE A 62 11.16 -11.84 -3.43
C PHE A 62 11.80 -12.09 -4.82
N GLN A 63 11.21 -11.60 -5.91
CA GLN A 63 11.75 -11.80 -7.25
C GLN A 63 13.12 -11.15 -7.43
N ARG A 64 13.44 -10.14 -6.65
CA ARG A 64 14.76 -9.53 -6.64
C ARG A 64 15.86 -10.51 -6.24
N ALA A 65 15.53 -11.51 -5.41
CA ALA A 65 16.50 -12.54 -4.98
C ALA A 65 16.96 -13.47 -6.10
N PHE A 66 16.22 -13.56 -7.20
CA PHE A 66 16.62 -14.37 -8.36
C PHE A 66 16.91 -13.55 -9.62
N ALA A 67 17.13 -12.25 -9.46
CA ALA A 67 17.61 -11.40 -10.55
C ALA A 67 18.91 -11.98 -11.13
N GLY A 68 18.98 -12.09 -12.45
CA GLY A 68 20.07 -12.72 -13.15
C GLY A 68 20.00 -14.27 -13.24
N LEU A 69 19.10 -14.90 -12.50
CA LEU A 69 18.92 -16.35 -12.54
C LEU A 69 17.80 -16.80 -13.49
N ALA A 70 16.87 -15.90 -13.80
CA ALA A 70 15.66 -16.22 -14.54
C ALA A 70 15.51 -15.42 -15.85
N GLU A 71 16.30 -14.37 -16.06
CA GLU A 71 16.27 -13.55 -17.27
C GLU A 71 17.09 -14.16 -18.43
N ARG A 72 17.84 -15.18 -18.12
CA ARG A 72 18.74 -15.82 -19.06
C ARG A 72 18.21 -17.18 -19.45
N ARG A 73 18.18 -17.42 -20.76
CA ARG A 73 17.83 -18.73 -21.31
C ARG A 73 19.07 -19.60 -21.31
N ASP A 74 19.08 -20.66 -20.51
CA ASP A 74 20.23 -21.57 -20.38
C ASP A 74 20.10 -22.78 -21.33
N SER A 75 18.88 -23.03 -21.83
CA SER A 75 18.58 -24.16 -22.72
C SER A 75 17.53 -23.75 -23.75
N ALA A 76 17.56 -24.38 -24.93
CA ALA A 76 16.53 -24.25 -25.95
C ALA A 76 15.15 -24.76 -25.46
N LEU A 77 15.14 -25.58 -24.40
CA LEU A 77 13.94 -26.14 -23.78
C LEU A 77 13.41 -25.28 -22.63
N ASP A 78 14.09 -24.17 -22.30
CA ASP A 78 13.61 -23.26 -21.27
C ASP A 78 12.32 -22.58 -21.71
N ASP A 79 11.29 -22.71 -20.86
CA ASP A 79 9.95 -22.20 -21.05
C ASP A 79 9.44 -21.52 -19.75
N PHE A 80 8.16 -21.17 -19.72
CA PHE A 80 7.50 -20.61 -18.54
C PHE A 80 7.61 -21.53 -17.32
N TRP A 81 7.56 -22.86 -17.51
CA TRP A 81 7.58 -23.81 -16.40
C TRP A 81 8.96 -23.92 -15.77
N SER A 82 10.03 -23.93 -16.56
CA SER A 82 11.40 -23.90 -16.05
C SER A 82 11.71 -22.59 -15.32
N TRP A 83 11.22 -21.46 -15.81
CA TRP A 83 11.29 -20.18 -15.11
C TRP A 83 10.55 -20.20 -13.77
N ARG A 84 9.32 -20.73 -13.76
CA ARG A 84 8.50 -20.87 -12.55
C ARG A 84 9.19 -21.74 -11.51
N ASP A 85 9.76 -22.86 -11.91
CA ASP A 85 10.44 -23.79 -10.99
C ASP A 85 11.65 -23.12 -10.33
N ARG A 86 12.43 -22.34 -11.09
CA ARG A 86 13.53 -21.52 -10.54
C ARG A 86 13.00 -20.49 -9.53
N MET A 87 11.93 -19.82 -9.88
CA MET A 87 11.28 -18.83 -9.00
C MET A 87 10.84 -19.46 -7.68
N TYR A 88 10.14 -20.58 -7.71
CA TYR A 88 9.71 -21.28 -6.51
C TYR A 88 10.90 -21.84 -5.72
N GLY A 89 11.94 -22.32 -6.40
CA GLY A 89 13.15 -22.78 -5.74
C GLY A 89 13.84 -21.73 -4.89
N VAL A 90 13.73 -20.45 -5.26
CA VAL A 90 14.21 -19.32 -4.47
C VAL A 90 13.17 -18.90 -3.43
N ALA A 91 11.92 -18.71 -3.84
CA ALA A 91 10.85 -18.17 -2.97
C ALA A 91 10.63 -19.04 -1.73
N LEU A 92 10.70 -20.36 -1.86
CA LEU A 92 10.52 -21.30 -0.75
C LEU A 92 11.69 -21.34 0.24
N ARG A 93 12.80 -20.67 -0.06
CA ARG A 93 13.98 -20.57 0.83
C ARG A 93 14.09 -19.21 1.51
N ILE A 94 13.26 -18.24 1.10
CA ILE A 94 13.27 -16.89 1.68
C ILE A 94 12.45 -16.92 2.96
N GLU A 95 13.10 -16.57 4.05
CA GLU A 95 12.46 -16.36 5.35
C GLU A 95 12.05 -14.88 5.51
N PRO A 96 11.11 -14.54 6.43
CA PRO A 96 10.65 -13.17 6.62
C PRO A 96 11.76 -12.14 6.85
N GLU A 97 12.82 -12.54 7.57
CA GLU A 97 13.99 -11.72 7.85
C GLU A 97 14.77 -11.40 6.57
N THR A 98 15.03 -12.44 5.78
CA THR A 98 15.76 -12.32 4.50
C THR A 98 14.95 -11.54 3.46
N LEU A 99 13.61 -11.67 3.49
CA LEU A 99 12.75 -10.93 2.58
C LEU A 99 12.89 -9.41 2.74
N ARG A 100 13.05 -8.95 3.98
CA ARG A 100 13.28 -7.52 4.26
C ARG A 100 14.56 -7.00 3.60
N ASP A 101 15.62 -7.79 3.60
CA ASP A 101 16.92 -7.40 3.03
C ASP A 101 16.89 -7.40 1.49
N VAL A 102 15.98 -8.19 0.91
CA VAL A 102 15.81 -8.33 -0.55
C VAL A 102 14.87 -7.27 -1.12
N ALA A 103 13.85 -6.87 -0.37
CA ALA A 103 12.82 -5.93 -0.82
C ALA A 103 13.31 -4.49 -0.86
#